data_55ecf285811f2f683259186bd983a621
#
_entry.id   55ecf285811f2f683259186bd983a621
#
_cell.length_a   1.000
_cell.length_b   1.000
_cell.length_c   1.000
_cell.angle_alpha   90.00
_cell.angle_beta   90.00
_cell.angle_gamma   90.00
#
_symmetry.space_group_name_H-M   'P 1'
#
loop_
_entity.id
_entity.type
_entity.pdbx_description
1 polymer ?
#
loop_
_entity_poly.entity_id
_entity_poly.type
_entity_poly.pdbx_seq_one_letter_code
_entity_poly.pdbx_strand_id
1 'polypeptide(L)'
;MFGNFEEDARKVLVNAKKEMYELNHPYVSSEHLLLAILKDDNEISQRLKTYNLDYQIFKKEVIKIIGKGSKPSQWFLYTPLLKRILENAVNDAKENNNGVVTVNHLFSSLLEEGEGVAIRIMIGMNIDVDELYGEFADRLVSSSNNKKLLIEEIGVDLNKKAINGKLDPVTGRDEEIKRVLEILSRRTKNNPLLIGEAGVGKTAIVEELANMIVSGEVPVNLKNKRIISLDMASSVAGTKYRGEFEERMNKIIKEIEDNDDIILFIDEVHTLVGAGGAEGAIDASNIFKPALSRGKIRCIGATTVDEYKKYIEKDSALERRFQRVLIEEPNVKTVKDILMNLKEIYEGFHKVIIDEEIIDLIISLSEKYIYNRRQPDKAIDILDEVCAKVSLKESKNLKEYSFYNKKLKDVIKNKKKAILENDFDTASKFKNAEFELMNKINNLELSLYKKGMKKVTKTDVASVLNVKTGIPIYELLNEKTKMIKQTEKLLSKNIIGQEKAVKSVSNIAKKIKLGFNDKCYSFLFCGPSGVGKTLLARELGNNLVGQDNVIKMDMSEYKEAHSI
;
A
#
# COMPACT_ATOMS: atom_id res chain seq x y z
N MET A 1 12.19 19.79 17.25
CA MET A 1 11.56 19.74 18.56
C MET A 1 10.15 19.08 18.55
N PHE A 2 9.42 19.00 17.45
CA PHE A 2 8.02 18.52 17.41
C PHE A 2 7.82 17.21 16.62
N GLY A 3 8.82 16.34 16.55
CA GLY A 3 8.77 15.11 15.75
C GLY A 3 7.75 14.06 16.20
N ASN A 4 7.45 14.00 17.50
CA ASN A 4 6.66 12.93 18.11
C ASN A 4 5.31 13.41 18.70
N PHE A 5 4.68 14.41 18.09
CA PHE A 5 3.35 14.87 18.50
C PHE A 5 2.30 14.30 17.57
N GLU A 6 1.19 13.82 18.13
CA GLU A 6 -0.01 13.45 17.40
C GLU A 6 -0.56 14.63 16.60
N GLU A 7 -1.31 14.39 15.55
CA GLU A 7 -1.81 15.45 14.66
C GLU A 7 -2.67 16.47 15.41
N ASP A 8 -3.53 16.02 16.31
CA ASP A 8 -4.38 16.90 17.11
C ASP A 8 -3.58 17.71 18.13
N ALA A 9 -2.56 17.13 18.76
CA ALA A 9 -1.65 17.86 19.64
C ALA A 9 -0.85 18.93 18.87
N ARG A 10 -0.46 18.66 17.62
CA ARG A 10 0.15 19.67 16.74
C ARG A 10 -0.79 20.80 16.40
N LYS A 11 -2.08 20.47 16.09
CA LYS A 11 -3.12 21.49 15.84
C LYS A 11 -3.31 22.40 17.04
N VAL A 12 -3.35 21.84 18.26
CA VAL A 12 -3.45 22.62 19.50
C VAL A 12 -2.29 23.61 19.62
N LEU A 13 -1.05 23.19 19.37
CA LEU A 13 0.11 24.10 19.44
C LEU A 13 0.07 25.19 18.37
N VAL A 14 -0.41 24.89 17.19
CA VAL A 14 -0.62 25.89 16.12
C VAL A 14 -1.74 26.87 16.51
N ASN A 15 -2.84 26.37 17.08
CA ASN A 15 -3.94 27.19 17.54
C ASN A 15 -3.54 28.07 18.74
N ALA A 16 -2.72 27.56 19.67
CA ALA A 16 -2.17 28.36 20.78
C ALA A 16 -1.38 29.59 20.27
N LYS A 17 -0.60 29.42 19.20
CA LYS A 17 0.06 30.57 18.55
C LYS A 17 -0.94 31.56 17.95
N LYS A 18 -2.01 31.08 17.31
CA LYS A 18 -3.06 31.96 16.75
C LYS A 18 -3.74 32.76 17.87
N GLU A 19 -4.09 32.13 19.00
CA GLU A 19 -4.69 32.81 20.13
C GLU A 19 -3.74 33.90 20.72
N MET A 20 -2.43 33.62 20.79
CA MET A 20 -1.44 34.63 21.19
C MET A 20 -1.49 35.87 20.27
N TYR A 21 -1.54 35.66 18.94
CA TYR A 21 -1.65 36.76 17.96
C TYR A 21 -2.98 37.52 18.06
N GLU A 22 -4.11 36.80 18.24
CA GLU A 22 -5.43 37.41 18.40
C GLU A 22 -5.53 38.30 19.65
N LEU A 23 -4.83 37.92 20.72
CA LEU A 23 -4.76 38.67 21.96
C LEU A 23 -3.64 39.74 21.99
N ASN A 24 -2.81 39.79 20.93
CA ASN A 24 -1.63 40.66 20.83
C ASN A 24 -0.61 40.46 21.98
N HIS A 25 -0.49 39.25 22.48
CA HIS A 25 0.48 38.93 23.54
C HIS A 25 1.89 38.71 22.98
N PRO A 26 2.96 38.99 23.73
CA PRO A 26 4.33 38.87 23.24
C PRO A 26 4.86 37.42 23.22
N TYR A 27 4.25 36.53 24.00
CA TYR A 27 4.70 35.13 24.18
C TYR A 27 3.53 34.18 24.18
N VAL A 28 3.77 32.94 23.73
CA VAL A 28 2.82 31.83 23.92
C VAL A 28 3.04 31.29 25.35
N SER A 29 1.99 31.23 26.16
CA SER A 29 1.98 30.79 27.54
C SER A 29 0.86 29.79 27.82
N SER A 30 0.70 29.34 29.06
CA SER A 30 -0.26 28.31 29.51
C SER A 30 -1.71 28.64 29.15
N GLU A 31 -2.12 29.91 29.24
CA GLU A 31 -3.48 30.35 28.87
C GLU A 31 -3.78 30.18 27.39
N HIS A 32 -2.80 30.40 26.50
CA HIS A 32 -2.95 30.18 25.09
C HIS A 32 -3.06 28.69 24.74
N LEU A 33 -2.32 27.84 25.50
CA LEU A 33 -2.42 26.39 25.37
C LEU A 33 -3.83 25.91 25.74
N LEU A 34 -4.35 26.35 26.89
CA LEU A 34 -5.70 25.96 27.33
C LEU A 34 -6.79 26.52 26.40
N LEU A 35 -6.67 27.77 25.92
CA LEU A 35 -7.57 28.31 24.90
C LEU A 35 -7.60 27.45 23.65
N ALA A 36 -6.46 26.98 23.18
CA ALA A 36 -6.37 26.13 22.00
C ALA A 36 -6.99 24.75 22.24
N ILE A 37 -6.85 24.17 23.42
CA ILE A 37 -7.48 22.89 23.81
C ILE A 37 -9.00 23.05 23.86
N LEU A 38 -9.51 24.15 24.44
CA LEU A 38 -10.94 24.42 24.58
C LEU A 38 -11.63 24.79 23.26
N LYS A 39 -10.87 25.17 22.22
CA LYS A 39 -11.39 25.61 20.92
C LYS A 39 -11.94 24.45 20.10
N ASP A 40 -11.33 23.28 20.23
CA ASP A 40 -11.71 22.07 19.50
C ASP A 40 -12.68 21.21 20.36
N ASP A 41 -13.61 20.52 19.72
CA ASP A 41 -14.52 19.61 20.42
C ASP A 41 -13.80 18.28 20.74
N ASN A 42 -13.16 18.26 21.90
CA ASN A 42 -12.40 17.12 22.41
C ASN A 42 -12.90 16.73 23.81
N GLU A 43 -12.44 15.60 24.32
CA GLU A 43 -12.83 15.03 25.59
C GLU A 43 -12.59 16.00 26.76
N ILE A 44 -11.47 16.74 26.72
CA ILE A 44 -11.10 17.74 27.73
C ILE A 44 -12.08 18.91 27.69
N SER A 45 -12.39 19.43 26.49
CA SER A 45 -13.34 20.55 26.34
C SER A 45 -14.75 20.17 26.81
N GLN A 46 -15.19 18.93 26.53
CA GLN A 46 -16.46 18.39 27.00
C GLN A 46 -16.49 18.28 28.54
N ARG A 47 -15.41 17.77 29.13
CA ARG A 47 -15.31 17.66 30.59
C ARG A 47 -15.28 19.02 31.29
N LEU A 48 -14.51 19.98 30.77
CA LEU A 48 -14.45 21.34 31.34
C LEU A 48 -15.78 22.10 31.20
N LYS A 49 -16.58 21.80 30.18
CA LYS A 49 -17.96 22.35 30.06
C LYS A 49 -18.85 21.92 31.25
N THR A 50 -18.62 20.77 31.86
CA THR A 50 -19.40 20.35 33.06
C THR A 50 -19.12 21.25 34.28
N TYR A 51 -17.98 21.94 34.30
CA TYR A 51 -17.62 22.97 35.30
C TYR A 51 -17.95 24.38 34.82
N ASN A 52 -18.82 24.53 33.80
CA ASN A 52 -19.15 25.81 33.16
C ASN A 52 -17.93 26.56 32.60
N LEU A 53 -16.88 25.84 32.19
CA LEU A 53 -15.71 26.40 31.55
C LEU A 53 -15.69 26.02 30.08
N ASP A 54 -16.03 26.98 29.23
CA ASP A 54 -15.91 26.87 27.78
C ASP A 54 -14.87 27.88 27.21
N TYR A 55 -14.57 27.75 25.92
CA TYR A 55 -13.65 28.63 25.23
C TYR A 55 -13.99 30.11 25.39
N GLN A 56 -15.29 30.49 25.30
CA GLN A 56 -15.71 31.89 25.35
C GLN A 56 -15.59 32.47 26.77
N ILE A 57 -15.95 31.70 27.77
CA ILE A 57 -15.87 32.09 29.16
C ILE A 57 -14.40 32.24 29.57
N PHE A 58 -13.58 31.22 29.23
CA PHE A 58 -12.14 31.25 29.52
C PHE A 58 -11.44 32.42 28.82
N LYS A 59 -11.74 32.70 27.56
CA LYS A 59 -11.18 33.82 26.79
C LYS A 59 -11.53 35.19 27.45
N LYS A 60 -12.74 35.34 27.96
CA LYS A 60 -13.16 36.54 28.68
C LYS A 60 -12.36 36.73 29.96
N GLU A 61 -12.17 35.66 30.75
CA GLU A 61 -11.39 35.75 31.99
C GLU A 61 -9.89 36.01 31.72
N VAL A 62 -9.30 35.42 30.66
CA VAL A 62 -7.94 35.74 30.22
C VAL A 62 -7.81 37.23 29.89
N ILE A 63 -8.75 37.82 29.13
CA ILE A 63 -8.74 39.24 28.79
C ILE A 63 -8.93 40.12 30.03
N LYS A 64 -9.72 39.70 30.99
CA LYS A 64 -9.96 40.42 32.24
C LYS A 64 -8.72 40.47 33.14
N ILE A 65 -7.93 39.39 33.20
CA ILE A 65 -6.77 39.26 34.09
C ILE A 65 -5.52 39.84 33.45
N ILE A 66 -5.24 39.56 32.18
CA ILE A 66 -3.99 39.97 31.51
C ILE A 66 -4.22 41.18 30.61
N GLY A 67 -5.44 41.36 30.09
CA GLY A 67 -5.76 42.35 29.08
C GLY A 67 -5.39 41.92 27.69
N LYS A 68 -5.60 42.81 26.70
CA LYS A 68 -5.09 42.67 25.36
C LYS A 68 -3.77 43.41 25.23
N GLY A 69 -2.76 42.79 24.63
CA GLY A 69 -1.49 43.41 24.36
C GLY A 69 -1.58 44.58 23.35
N SER A 70 -0.60 45.47 23.40
CA SER A 70 -0.58 46.66 22.53
C SER A 70 0.01 46.41 21.14
N LYS A 71 0.90 45.42 20.98
CA LYS A 71 1.51 45.05 19.69
C LYS A 71 1.80 43.56 19.66
N PRO A 72 1.47 42.84 18.56
CA PRO A 72 1.89 41.45 18.40
C PRO A 72 3.42 41.41 18.23
N SER A 73 4.06 40.39 18.80
CA SER A 73 5.47 40.14 18.56
C SER A 73 5.69 39.67 17.10
N GLN A 74 6.77 40.18 16.47
CA GLN A 74 7.17 39.65 15.14
C GLN A 74 7.69 38.21 15.19
N TRP A 75 8.08 37.76 16.41
CA TRP A 75 8.63 36.44 16.67
C TRP A 75 7.82 35.79 17.77
N PHE A 76 7.42 34.54 17.59
CA PHE A 76 6.78 33.81 18.67
C PHE A 76 7.85 33.11 19.52
N LEU A 77 7.75 33.31 20.84
CA LEU A 77 8.58 32.62 21.82
C LEU A 77 7.63 31.97 22.84
N TYR A 78 8.02 30.81 23.31
CA TYR A 78 7.32 30.14 24.41
C TYR A 78 7.85 30.67 25.73
N THR A 79 6.95 30.88 26.70
CA THR A 79 7.38 31.21 28.09
C THR A 79 8.17 30.04 28.68
N PRO A 80 9.05 30.29 29.65
CA PRO A 80 9.75 29.21 30.36
C PRO A 80 8.81 28.17 30.95
N LEU A 81 7.67 28.60 31.49
CA LEU A 81 6.61 27.73 32.01
C LEU A 81 6.06 26.81 30.94
N LEU A 82 5.67 27.36 29.79
CA LEU A 82 5.14 26.52 28.70
C LEU A 82 6.17 25.55 28.15
N LYS A 83 7.46 25.92 28.15
CA LYS A 83 8.53 24.98 27.75
C LYS A 83 8.62 23.81 28.72
N ARG A 84 8.54 24.04 30.04
CA ARG A 84 8.50 22.95 31.03
C ARG A 84 7.30 22.04 30.85
N ILE A 85 6.09 22.61 30.63
CA ILE A 85 4.88 21.83 30.33
C ILE A 85 5.09 20.92 29.10
N LEU A 86 5.69 21.45 28.01
CA LEU A 86 5.97 20.67 26.82
C LEU A 86 7.04 19.59 27.03
N GLU A 87 8.05 19.87 27.86
CA GLU A 87 9.08 18.89 28.21
C GLU A 87 8.52 17.78 29.10
N ASN A 88 7.68 18.10 30.08
CA ASN A 88 6.98 17.12 30.91
C ASN A 88 6.08 16.25 30.05
N ALA A 89 5.24 16.83 29.17
CA ALA A 89 4.40 16.09 28.26
C ALA A 89 5.18 15.13 27.35
N VAL A 90 6.38 15.49 26.91
CA VAL A 90 7.26 14.62 26.14
C VAL A 90 7.84 13.48 26.99
N ASN A 91 8.17 13.75 28.26
CA ASN A 91 8.68 12.72 29.16
C ASN A 91 7.59 11.73 29.52
N ASP A 92 6.39 12.20 29.89
CA ASP A 92 5.22 11.35 30.17
C ASP A 92 4.86 10.48 28.97
N ALA A 93 4.89 11.06 27.75
CA ALA A 93 4.63 10.30 26.54
C ALA A 93 5.69 9.22 26.27
N LYS A 94 6.95 9.43 26.64
CA LYS A 94 7.99 8.40 26.54
C LYS A 94 7.75 7.24 27.49
N GLU A 95 7.26 7.54 28.69
CA GLU A 95 6.99 6.52 29.71
C GLU A 95 5.69 5.77 29.43
N ASN A 96 4.65 6.46 28.97
CA ASN A 96 3.29 5.95 28.91
C ASN A 96 2.72 5.70 27.51
N ASN A 97 3.29 6.26 26.42
CA ASN A 97 2.70 6.20 25.06
C ASN A 97 3.72 6.11 23.92
N ASN A 98 4.70 5.23 24.01
CA ASN A 98 5.73 5.02 22.96
C ASN A 98 6.38 6.32 22.44
N GLY A 99 6.40 7.38 23.24
CA GLY A 99 6.97 8.68 22.90
C GLY A 99 6.09 9.57 22.01
N VAL A 100 4.81 9.25 21.80
CA VAL A 100 3.87 10.09 21.04
C VAL A 100 3.07 10.97 21.98
N VAL A 101 3.21 12.29 21.85
CA VAL A 101 2.52 13.28 22.70
C VAL A 101 1.11 13.52 22.17
N THR A 102 0.10 13.24 22.98
CA THR A 102 -1.32 13.51 22.70
C THR A 102 -1.80 14.80 23.37
N VAL A 103 -3.03 15.24 23.07
CA VAL A 103 -3.66 16.40 23.73
C VAL A 103 -3.81 16.16 25.25
N ASN A 104 -4.10 14.90 25.65
CA ASN A 104 -4.20 14.53 27.06
C ASN A 104 -2.87 14.70 27.81
N HIS A 105 -1.73 14.34 27.21
CA HIS A 105 -0.41 14.61 27.80
C HIS A 105 -0.17 16.10 28.00
N LEU A 106 -0.52 16.94 27.00
CA LEU A 106 -0.38 18.39 27.12
C LEU A 106 -1.24 18.98 28.25
N PHE A 107 -2.47 18.47 28.39
CA PHE A 107 -3.37 18.94 29.44
C PHE A 107 -2.98 18.43 30.82
N SER A 108 -2.62 17.16 30.95
CA SER A 108 -2.15 16.58 32.22
C SER A 108 -0.89 17.31 32.75
N SER A 109 0.10 17.53 31.87
CA SER A 109 1.31 18.28 32.21
C SER A 109 1.03 19.77 32.53
N LEU A 110 -0.01 20.37 31.96
CA LEU A 110 -0.48 21.71 32.34
C LEU A 110 -1.05 21.73 33.74
N LEU A 111 -1.82 20.72 34.13
CA LEU A 111 -2.38 20.59 35.49
C LEU A 111 -1.30 20.25 36.50
N GLU A 112 -0.38 19.34 36.19
CA GLU A 112 0.73 18.92 37.05
C GLU A 112 1.65 20.09 37.43
N GLU A 113 1.95 20.97 36.46
CA GLU A 113 2.79 22.14 36.72
C GLU A 113 2.16 23.08 37.77
N GLY A 114 0.84 23.06 37.93
CA GLY A 114 0.11 23.75 38.98
C GLY A 114 0.25 25.28 38.96
N GLU A 115 0.99 25.84 38.03
CA GLU A 115 1.33 27.26 37.93
C GLU A 115 0.82 27.89 36.62
N GLY A 116 0.73 29.22 36.63
CA GLY A 116 0.37 29.99 35.44
C GLY A 116 -1.05 30.53 35.44
N VAL A 117 -1.34 31.35 34.43
CA VAL A 117 -2.62 32.05 34.31
C VAL A 117 -3.78 31.09 34.08
N ALA A 118 -3.56 30.04 33.32
CA ALA A 118 -4.59 29.02 33.05
C ALA A 118 -5.08 28.37 34.36
N ILE A 119 -4.16 27.93 35.20
CA ILE A 119 -4.47 27.31 36.49
C ILE A 119 -5.13 28.29 37.46
N ARG A 120 -4.66 29.54 37.52
CA ARG A 120 -5.27 30.59 38.39
C ARG A 120 -6.73 30.87 37.98
N ILE A 121 -7.05 30.87 36.70
CA ILE A 121 -8.41 31.06 36.23
C ILE A 121 -9.28 29.86 36.64
N MET A 122 -8.77 28.64 36.49
CA MET A 122 -9.54 27.42 36.86
C MET A 122 -9.81 27.39 38.36
N ILE A 123 -8.81 27.69 39.21
CA ILE A 123 -8.99 27.81 40.68
C ILE A 123 -9.97 28.93 41.00
N GLY A 124 -9.88 30.10 40.34
CA GLY A 124 -10.83 31.20 40.54
C GLY A 124 -12.26 30.91 40.16
N MET A 125 -12.50 29.86 39.34
CA MET A 125 -13.81 29.33 38.98
C MET A 125 -14.24 28.16 39.88
N ASN A 126 -13.55 27.90 40.99
CA ASN A 126 -13.77 26.78 41.91
C ASN A 126 -13.66 25.40 41.25
N ILE A 127 -12.78 25.27 40.24
CA ILE A 127 -12.45 23.99 39.62
C ILE A 127 -11.32 23.37 40.43
N ASP A 128 -11.53 22.14 40.91
CA ASP A 128 -10.49 21.37 41.62
C ASP A 128 -9.49 20.82 40.59
N VAL A 129 -8.30 21.43 40.55
CA VAL A 129 -7.23 21.10 39.62
C VAL A 129 -6.61 19.74 39.95
N ASP A 130 -6.54 19.39 41.24
CA ASP A 130 -5.96 18.12 41.69
C ASP A 130 -6.87 16.94 41.35
N GLU A 131 -8.20 17.12 41.50
CA GLU A 131 -9.19 16.11 41.05
C GLU A 131 -9.11 15.87 39.54
N LEU A 132 -9.05 16.96 38.75
CA LEU A 132 -8.90 16.87 37.30
C LEU A 132 -7.58 16.21 36.90
N TYR A 133 -6.48 16.56 37.58
CA TYR A 133 -5.18 15.93 37.34
C TYR A 133 -5.24 14.43 37.59
N GLY A 134 -5.79 14.00 38.72
CA GLY A 134 -5.99 12.58 39.03
C GLY A 134 -6.83 11.85 37.92
N GLU A 135 -7.95 12.45 37.51
CA GLU A 135 -8.82 11.87 36.47
C GLU A 135 -8.08 11.69 35.12
N PHE A 136 -7.31 12.67 34.69
CA PHE A 136 -6.63 12.60 33.39
C PHE A 136 -5.30 11.84 33.46
N ALA A 137 -4.57 11.87 34.59
CA ALA A 137 -3.39 11.04 34.84
C ALA A 137 -3.76 9.54 34.88
N ASP A 138 -4.85 9.16 35.57
CA ASP A 138 -5.35 7.79 35.60
C ASP A 138 -5.77 7.30 34.19
N ARG A 139 -6.28 8.18 33.36
CA ARG A 139 -6.59 7.88 31.95
C ARG A 139 -5.33 7.68 31.11
N LEU A 140 -4.26 8.43 31.33
CA LEU A 140 -2.97 8.20 30.69
C LEU A 140 -2.38 6.85 31.09
N VAL A 141 -2.49 6.49 32.36
CA VAL A 141 -2.07 5.17 32.89
C VAL A 141 -2.99 4.07 32.37
N SER A 142 -4.31 4.30 32.26
CA SER A 142 -5.28 3.34 31.72
C SER A 142 -5.14 3.16 30.22
N SER A 143 -4.80 4.20 29.48
CA SER A 143 -4.44 4.13 28.05
C SER A 143 -3.08 3.47 27.82
N SER A 144 -2.16 3.50 28.81
CA SER A 144 -0.92 2.73 28.78
C SER A 144 -1.11 1.25 29.13
N ASN A 145 -2.20 0.90 29.84
CA ASN A 145 -2.64 -0.48 30.07
C ASN A 145 -3.38 -1.11 28.86
N ASN A 146 -3.65 -0.38 27.81
CA ASN A 146 -3.76 -0.93 26.48
C ASN A 146 -2.36 -1.39 26.02
N LYS A 147 -1.83 -2.42 26.69
CA LYS A 147 -0.73 -3.24 26.15
C LYS A 147 -1.15 -3.55 24.72
N LYS A 148 -0.45 -2.93 23.77
CA LYS A 148 -0.63 -3.24 22.37
C LYS A 148 -0.65 -4.75 22.27
N LEU A 149 -1.75 -5.31 21.82
CA LEU A 149 -1.89 -6.75 21.76
C LEU A 149 -0.76 -7.30 20.90
N LEU A 150 -0.20 -8.43 21.25
CA LEU A 150 0.88 -9.05 20.47
C LEU A 150 0.46 -9.26 19.01
N ILE A 151 -0.82 -9.58 18.80
CA ILE A 151 -1.39 -9.69 17.45
C ILE A 151 -1.38 -8.34 16.69
N GLU A 152 -1.48 -7.21 17.36
CA GLU A 152 -1.40 -5.87 16.72
C GLU A 152 0.06 -5.44 16.43
N GLU A 153 1.03 -6.05 17.10
CA GLU A 153 2.46 -5.82 16.83
C GLU A 153 2.95 -6.60 15.61
N ILE A 154 2.46 -7.82 15.45
CA ILE A 154 2.91 -8.76 14.40
C ILE A 154 2.00 -8.69 13.19
N GLY A 155 0.70 -8.49 13.41
CA GLY A 155 -0.32 -8.42 12.38
C GLY A 155 -0.53 -7.01 11.83
N VAL A 156 -1.27 -6.95 10.74
CA VAL A 156 -1.67 -5.70 10.08
C VAL A 156 -3.17 -5.48 10.29
N ASP A 157 -3.53 -4.41 10.99
CA ASP A 157 -4.93 -4.00 11.18
C ASP A 157 -5.46 -3.37 9.87
N LEU A 158 -6.35 -4.09 9.18
CA LEU A 158 -6.92 -3.66 7.91
C LEU A 158 -7.91 -2.51 8.10
N ASN A 159 -8.65 -2.46 9.23
CA ASN A 159 -9.54 -1.35 9.51
C ASN A 159 -8.79 -0.03 9.69
N LYS A 160 -7.61 -0.06 10.34
CA LYS A 160 -6.74 1.13 10.42
C LYS A 160 -6.23 1.57 9.05
N LYS A 161 -5.93 0.61 8.15
CA LYS A 161 -5.58 0.94 6.76
C LYS A 161 -6.76 1.58 6.02
N ALA A 162 -7.99 1.04 6.21
CA ALA A 162 -9.21 1.56 5.62
C ALA A 162 -9.49 3.00 6.06
N ILE A 163 -9.44 3.28 7.37
CA ILE A 163 -9.61 4.64 7.93
C ILE A 163 -8.60 5.62 7.34
N ASN A 164 -7.37 5.18 7.12
CA ASN A 164 -6.31 6.01 6.54
C ASN A 164 -6.38 6.12 5.00
N GLY A 165 -7.39 5.54 4.34
CA GLY A 165 -7.53 5.55 2.88
C GLY A 165 -6.39 4.85 2.15
N LYS A 166 -5.79 3.81 2.75
CA LYS A 166 -4.66 3.06 2.20
C LYS A 166 -5.04 1.74 1.53
N LEU A 167 -6.34 1.45 1.45
CA LEU A 167 -6.85 0.29 0.75
C LEU A 167 -7.42 0.71 -0.60
N ASP A 168 -7.17 -0.11 -1.60
CA ASP A 168 -7.70 0.11 -2.94
C ASP A 168 -9.20 -0.25 -3.01
N PRO A 169 -10.00 0.45 -3.84
CA PRO A 169 -11.40 0.13 -4.03
C PRO A 169 -11.57 -1.21 -4.75
N VAL A 170 -12.45 -2.05 -4.26
CA VAL A 170 -12.75 -3.37 -4.84
C VAL A 170 -14.05 -3.31 -5.62
N THR A 171 -14.08 -3.94 -6.80
CA THR A 171 -15.21 -3.91 -7.72
C THR A 171 -15.52 -5.32 -8.23
N GLY A 172 -16.80 -5.62 -8.38
CA GLY A 172 -17.27 -6.86 -9.04
C GLY A 172 -17.06 -8.12 -8.21
N ARG A 173 -17.10 -7.99 -6.86
CA ARG A 173 -17.01 -9.09 -5.89
C ARG A 173 -18.18 -9.10 -4.88
N ASP A 174 -19.29 -8.47 -5.25
CA ASP A 174 -20.42 -8.25 -4.35
C ASP A 174 -21.04 -9.56 -3.84
N GLU A 175 -21.13 -10.58 -4.71
CA GLU A 175 -21.70 -11.89 -4.34
C GLU A 175 -20.78 -12.65 -3.38
N GLU A 176 -19.47 -12.65 -3.63
CA GLU A 176 -18.47 -13.30 -2.78
C GLU A 176 -18.40 -12.60 -1.43
N ILE A 177 -18.37 -11.26 -1.39
CA ILE A 177 -18.37 -10.46 -0.16
C ILE A 177 -19.64 -10.74 0.65
N LYS A 178 -20.82 -10.73 0.01
CA LYS A 178 -22.08 -11.07 0.65
C LYS A 178 -22.03 -12.47 1.26
N ARG A 179 -21.47 -13.43 0.54
CA ARG A 179 -21.30 -14.79 1.04
C ARG A 179 -20.37 -14.88 2.24
N VAL A 180 -19.28 -14.12 2.25
CA VAL A 180 -18.38 -14.01 3.40
C VAL A 180 -19.10 -13.42 4.61
N LEU A 181 -19.87 -12.34 4.43
CA LEU A 181 -20.68 -11.71 5.48
C LEU A 181 -21.72 -12.67 6.06
N GLU A 182 -22.40 -13.45 5.20
CA GLU A 182 -23.35 -14.48 5.64
C GLU A 182 -22.68 -15.53 6.52
N ILE A 183 -21.49 -16.00 6.11
CA ILE A 183 -20.74 -17.03 6.86
C ILE A 183 -20.29 -16.46 8.20
N LEU A 184 -19.67 -15.27 8.23
CA LEU A 184 -19.21 -14.61 9.47
C LEU A 184 -20.35 -14.35 10.46
N SER A 185 -21.57 -14.17 9.97
CA SER A 185 -22.77 -13.94 10.79
C SER A 185 -23.39 -15.22 11.37
N ARG A 186 -22.90 -16.40 10.99
CA ARG A 186 -23.44 -17.68 11.49
C ARG A 186 -23.02 -17.93 12.93
N ARG A 187 -23.83 -18.67 13.65
CA ARG A 187 -23.52 -19.13 15.02
C ARG A 187 -22.42 -20.19 15.05
N THR A 188 -22.42 -21.08 14.07
CA THR A 188 -21.45 -22.18 13.91
C THR A 188 -20.95 -22.22 12.48
N LYS A 189 -19.73 -22.72 12.24
CA LYS A 189 -19.08 -22.72 10.93
C LYS A 189 -19.02 -21.29 10.35
N ASN A 190 -18.57 -20.37 11.18
CA ASN A 190 -18.50 -18.94 10.90
C ASN A 190 -17.14 -18.49 10.35
N ASN A 191 -16.32 -19.43 9.91
CA ASN A 191 -15.01 -19.15 9.34
C ASN A 191 -15.06 -19.35 7.81
N PRO A 192 -15.10 -18.29 6.98
CA PRO A 192 -15.01 -18.41 5.54
C PRO A 192 -13.60 -18.80 5.11
N LEU A 193 -13.51 -19.65 4.09
CA LEU A 193 -12.28 -20.02 3.42
C LEU A 193 -12.36 -19.61 1.95
N LEU A 194 -11.60 -18.61 1.56
CA LEU A 194 -11.50 -18.12 0.19
C LEU A 194 -10.59 -19.05 -0.59
N ILE A 195 -11.15 -19.75 -1.58
CA ILE A 195 -10.42 -20.70 -2.42
C ILE A 195 -10.41 -20.18 -3.84
N GLY A 196 -9.23 -20.02 -4.43
CA GLY A 196 -9.10 -19.58 -5.82
C GLY A 196 -7.64 -19.53 -6.23
N GLU A 197 -7.39 -19.45 -7.52
CA GLU A 197 -6.04 -19.35 -8.08
C GLU A 197 -5.28 -18.13 -7.54
N ALA A 198 -3.95 -18.15 -7.65
CA ALA A 198 -3.13 -16.99 -7.29
C ALA A 198 -3.48 -15.79 -8.19
N GLY A 199 -3.61 -14.60 -7.62
CA GLY A 199 -3.89 -13.37 -8.37
C GLY A 199 -5.35 -13.11 -8.75
N VAL A 200 -6.34 -13.93 -8.27
CA VAL A 200 -7.76 -13.67 -8.54
C VAL A 200 -8.41 -12.62 -7.62
N GLY A 201 -7.67 -12.10 -6.63
CA GLY A 201 -8.15 -11.04 -5.74
C GLY A 201 -8.75 -11.53 -4.42
N LYS A 202 -8.29 -12.65 -3.85
CA LYS A 202 -8.77 -13.15 -2.54
C LYS A 202 -8.56 -12.14 -1.41
N THR A 203 -7.37 -11.57 -1.32
CA THR A 203 -7.00 -10.59 -0.30
C THR A 203 -7.81 -9.30 -0.44
N ALA A 204 -8.10 -8.86 -1.68
CA ALA A 204 -8.92 -7.69 -1.96
C ALA A 204 -10.34 -7.80 -1.36
N ILE A 205 -10.95 -9.00 -1.38
CA ILE A 205 -12.28 -9.24 -0.76
C ILE A 205 -12.24 -8.94 0.74
N VAL A 206 -11.14 -9.29 1.42
CA VAL A 206 -10.99 -9.06 2.87
C VAL A 206 -10.70 -7.59 3.16
N GLU A 207 -9.97 -6.92 2.29
CA GLU A 207 -9.72 -5.48 2.36
C GLU A 207 -11.00 -4.68 2.19
N GLU A 208 -11.86 -5.08 1.23
CA GLU A 208 -13.18 -4.45 1.06
C GLU A 208 -14.11 -4.72 2.25
N LEU A 209 -14.05 -5.91 2.83
CA LEU A 209 -14.78 -6.18 4.06
C LEU A 209 -14.36 -5.24 5.20
N ALA A 210 -13.08 -4.91 5.30
CA ALA A 210 -12.60 -3.93 6.28
C ALA A 210 -13.12 -2.51 5.97
N ASN A 211 -13.17 -2.10 4.68
CA ASN A 211 -13.79 -0.84 4.25
C ASN A 211 -15.28 -0.80 4.64
N MET A 212 -16.02 -1.87 4.39
CA MET A 212 -17.45 -1.98 4.73
C MET A 212 -17.70 -1.95 6.24
N ILE A 213 -16.82 -2.52 7.06
CA ILE A 213 -16.92 -2.43 8.51
C ILE A 213 -16.72 -1.00 8.98
N VAL A 214 -15.74 -0.29 8.42
CA VAL A 214 -15.45 1.11 8.77
C VAL A 214 -16.57 2.04 8.31
N SER A 215 -17.15 1.84 7.12
CA SER A 215 -18.30 2.62 6.62
C SER A 215 -19.63 2.25 7.32
N GLY A 216 -19.66 1.14 8.07
CA GLY A 216 -20.86 0.67 8.75
C GLY A 216 -21.85 -0.10 7.86
N GLU A 217 -21.46 -0.46 6.64
CA GLU A 217 -22.26 -1.18 5.64
C GLU A 217 -22.27 -2.70 5.85
N VAL A 218 -22.22 -3.12 7.11
CA VAL A 218 -22.20 -4.53 7.51
C VAL A 218 -23.35 -4.84 8.50
N PRO A 219 -23.74 -6.11 8.67
CA PRO A 219 -24.70 -6.53 9.68
C PRO A 219 -24.30 -6.06 11.08
N VAL A 220 -25.30 -5.80 11.95
CA VAL A 220 -25.11 -5.22 13.30
C VAL A 220 -24.07 -5.98 14.14
N ASN A 221 -24.03 -7.31 14.01
CA ASN A 221 -23.09 -8.18 14.73
C ASN A 221 -21.63 -8.06 14.26
N LEU A 222 -21.37 -7.36 13.16
CA LEU A 222 -20.03 -7.13 12.59
C LEU A 222 -19.57 -5.66 12.67
N LYS A 223 -20.45 -4.71 13.02
CA LYS A 223 -20.15 -3.26 13.01
C LYS A 223 -18.93 -2.84 13.83
N ASN A 224 -18.68 -3.54 14.95
CA ASN A 224 -17.58 -3.19 15.86
C ASN A 224 -16.41 -4.17 15.76
N LYS A 225 -16.32 -4.92 14.65
CA LYS A 225 -15.25 -5.89 14.47
C LYS A 225 -14.05 -5.23 13.77
N ARG A 226 -12.87 -5.79 14.05
CA ARG A 226 -11.60 -5.40 13.42
C ARG A 226 -10.99 -6.60 12.74
N ILE A 227 -10.52 -6.43 11.51
CA ILE A 227 -9.85 -7.49 10.77
C ILE A 227 -8.35 -7.28 10.92
N ILE A 228 -7.67 -8.26 11.52
CA ILE A 228 -6.22 -8.26 11.65
C ILE A 228 -5.65 -9.37 10.75
N SER A 229 -4.85 -8.95 9.77
CA SER A 229 -4.13 -9.86 8.89
C SER A 229 -2.86 -10.35 9.58
N LEU A 230 -2.73 -11.66 9.73
CA LEU A 230 -1.55 -12.31 10.30
C LEU A 230 -0.77 -13.01 9.20
N ASP A 231 0.49 -12.62 9.04
CA ASP A 231 1.46 -13.34 8.22
C ASP A 231 2.20 -14.38 9.09
N MET A 232 2.07 -15.64 8.72
CA MET A 232 2.69 -16.73 9.45
C MET A 232 4.23 -16.70 9.37
N ALA A 233 4.79 -16.22 8.26
CA ALA A 233 6.24 -16.10 8.09
C ALA A 233 6.82 -15.05 9.06
N SER A 234 6.15 -13.90 9.20
CA SER A 234 6.52 -12.85 10.17
C SER A 234 6.40 -13.34 11.61
N SER A 235 5.46 -14.25 11.88
CA SER A 235 5.25 -14.81 13.22
C SER A 235 6.37 -15.74 13.68
N VAL A 236 7.04 -16.41 12.75
CA VAL A 236 8.22 -17.26 12.98
C VAL A 236 9.50 -16.41 13.10
N ALA A 237 9.52 -15.23 12.47
CA ALA A 237 10.70 -14.37 12.49
C ALA A 237 11.07 -13.95 13.93
N GLY A 238 12.33 -14.16 14.29
CA GLY A 238 12.86 -13.82 15.62
C GLY A 238 12.73 -14.94 16.68
N THR A 239 12.09 -16.07 16.38
CA THR A 239 12.08 -17.23 17.27
C THR A 239 13.25 -18.17 16.91
N LYS A 240 14.08 -18.52 17.89
CA LYS A 240 15.22 -19.42 17.71
C LYS A 240 14.83 -20.89 17.94
N TYR A 241 13.81 -21.14 18.71
CA TYR A 241 13.38 -22.48 19.11
C TYR A 241 11.88 -22.67 18.86
N ARG A 242 11.47 -23.90 18.54
CA ARG A 242 10.08 -24.28 18.32
C ARG A 242 9.16 -23.89 19.50
N GLY A 243 9.61 -24.03 20.74
CA GLY A 243 8.82 -23.69 21.92
C GLY A 243 8.48 -22.20 22.04
N GLU A 244 9.39 -21.32 21.63
CA GLU A 244 9.15 -19.86 21.61
C GLU A 244 8.04 -19.49 20.63
N PHE A 245 7.99 -20.13 19.46
CA PHE A 245 6.94 -19.95 18.49
C PHE A 245 5.58 -20.46 19.03
N GLU A 246 5.57 -21.68 19.61
CA GLU A 246 4.34 -22.26 20.19
C GLU A 246 3.80 -21.37 21.32
N GLU A 247 4.64 -20.85 22.19
CA GLU A 247 4.26 -19.92 23.26
C GLU A 247 3.69 -18.62 22.70
N ARG A 248 4.33 -18.05 21.67
CA ARG A 248 3.89 -16.83 21.00
C ARG A 248 2.53 -17.01 20.33
N MET A 249 2.32 -18.13 19.63
CA MET A 249 1.04 -18.46 19.00
C MET A 249 -0.08 -18.67 20.03
N ASN A 250 0.21 -19.38 21.10
CA ASN A 250 -0.75 -19.58 22.20
C ASN A 250 -1.16 -18.25 22.83
N LYS A 251 -0.23 -17.30 22.98
CA LYS A 251 -0.52 -15.96 23.50
C LYS A 251 -1.41 -15.18 22.54
N ILE A 252 -1.12 -15.19 21.22
CA ILE A 252 -1.95 -14.55 20.20
C ILE A 252 -3.36 -15.13 20.21
N ILE A 253 -3.49 -16.44 20.24
CA ILE A 253 -4.79 -17.11 20.29
C ILE A 253 -5.59 -16.69 21.52
N LYS A 254 -4.94 -16.63 22.67
CA LYS A 254 -5.57 -16.18 23.92
C LYS A 254 -6.01 -14.71 23.83
N GLU A 255 -5.18 -13.85 23.27
CA GLU A 255 -5.55 -12.45 23.03
C GLU A 255 -6.79 -12.32 22.14
N ILE A 256 -6.91 -13.16 21.08
CA ILE A 256 -8.09 -13.17 20.19
C ILE A 256 -9.31 -13.76 20.92
N GLU A 257 -9.13 -14.82 21.74
CA GLU A 257 -10.21 -15.41 22.54
C GLU A 257 -10.77 -14.43 23.57
N ASP A 258 -9.91 -13.56 24.13
CA ASP A 258 -10.28 -12.57 25.15
C ASP A 258 -10.87 -11.28 24.51
N ASN A 259 -10.68 -11.07 23.20
CA ASN A 259 -11.16 -9.90 22.46
C ASN A 259 -12.10 -10.31 21.32
N ASP A 260 -13.38 -10.35 21.61
CA ASP A 260 -14.45 -10.74 20.67
C ASP A 260 -14.54 -9.85 19.42
N ASP A 261 -13.95 -8.64 19.43
CA ASP A 261 -13.96 -7.69 18.32
C ASP A 261 -13.00 -8.06 17.18
N ILE A 262 -12.07 -9.00 17.40
CA ILE A 262 -11.06 -9.36 16.42
C ILE A 262 -11.57 -10.46 15.48
N ILE A 263 -11.42 -10.24 14.18
CA ILE A 263 -11.52 -11.25 13.12
C ILE A 263 -10.11 -11.45 12.57
N LEU A 264 -9.59 -12.67 12.69
CA LEU A 264 -8.27 -13.03 12.17
C LEU A 264 -8.35 -13.29 10.68
N PHE A 265 -7.49 -12.66 9.89
CA PHE A 265 -7.29 -13.02 8.50
C PHE A 265 -5.93 -13.71 8.32
N ILE A 266 -5.92 -14.89 7.73
CA ILE A 266 -4.71 -15.65 7.42
C ILE A 266 -4.68 -15.87 5.90
N ASP A 267 -3.78 -15.16 5.24
CA ASP A 267 -3.45 -15.49 3.86
C ASP A 267 -2.57 -16.73 3.81
N GLU A 268 -2.68 -17.52 2.76
CA GLU A 268 -2.00 -18.81 2.65
C GLU A 268 -2.24 -19.73 3.88
N VAL A 269 -3.50 -19.86 4.30
CA VAL A 269 -3.88 -20.63 5.51
C VAL A 269 -3.39 -22.09 5.50
N HIS A 270 -3.03 -22.64 4.34
CA HIS A 270 -2.41 -23.95 4.21
C HIS A 270 -1.05 -24.04 4.92
N THR A 271 -0.37 -22.90 5.14
CA THR A 271 0.89 -22.83 5.91
C THR A 271 0.72 -23.25 7.37
N LEU A 272 -0.50 -23.17 7.92
CA LEU A 272 -0.81 -23.71 9.24
C LEU A 272 -0.63 -25.23 9.33
N VAL A 273 -0.85 -25.97 8.24
CA VAL A 273 -0.89 -27.44 8.21
C VAL A 273 0.48 -28.05 7.89
N GLY A 274 1.56 -27.33 8.16
CA GLY A 274 2.92 -27.88 8.01
C GLY A 274 3.34 -28.11 6.56
N ALA A 275 3.21 -27.09 5.71
CA ALA A 275 3.69 -27.10 4.31
C ALA A 275 5.22 -27.16 4.17
N GLY A 276 5.94 -27.42 5.25
CA GLY A 276 7.37 -27.63 5.24
C GLY A 276 7.71 -29.11 5.37
N GLY A 277 7.89 -29.80 4.26
CA GLY A 277 8.37 -31.18 4.22
C GLY A 277 9.83 -31.38 4.65
N ALA A 278 10.39 -30.47 5.44
CA ALA A 278 11.70 -30.61 6.08
C ALA A 278 11.50 -31.03 7.54
N GLU A 279 12.30 -31.98 8.00
CA GLU A 279 12.40 -32.36 9.41
C GLU A 279 12.64 -31.11 10.26
N GLY A 280 11.60 -30.68 11.02
CA GLY A 280 11.61 -29.48 11.85
C GLY A 280 10.57 -28.40 11.47
N ALA A 281 9.73 -28.63 10.46
CA ALA A 281 8.64 -27.71 10.13
C ALA A 281 7.65 -27.59 11.30
N ILE A 282 7.39 -26.36 11.70
CA ILE A 282 6.53 -26.03 12.84
C ILE A 282 5.07 -26.23 12.40
N ASP A 283 4.37 -27.22 13.00
CA ASP A 283 2.96 -27.48 12.75
C ASP A 283 2.11 -26.57 13.64
N ALA A 284 1.77 -25.39 13.12
CA ALA A 284 0.90 -24.44 13.81
C ALA A 284 -0.55 -24.94 13.90
N SER A 285 -0.96 -25.92 13.09
CA SER A 285 -2.34 -26.40 13.05
C SER A 285 -2.79 -26.99 14.38
N ASN A 286 -1.90 -27.66 15.11
CA ASN A 286 -2.22 -28.23 16.40
C ASN A 286 -2.54 -27.18 17.47
N ILE A 287 -2.05 -25.96 17.30
CA ILE A 287 -2.31 -24.82 18.18
C ILE A 287 -3.63 -24.14 17.80
N PHE A 288 -3.88 -23.94 16.51
CA PHE A 288 -5.11 -23.29 16.02
C PHE A 288 -6.36 -24.18 16.05
N LYS A 289 -6.22 -25.50 15.81
CA LYS A 289 -7.34 -26.46 15.79
C LYS A 289 -8.24 -26.42 17.04
N PRO A 290 -7.71 -26.38 18.28
CA PRO A 290 -8.56 -26.31 19.47
C PRO A 290 -9.36 -25.00 19.55
N ALA A 291 -8.76 -23.87 19.19
CA ALA A 291 -9.39 -22.55 19.23
C ALA A 291 -10.49 -22.40 18.17
N LEU A 292 -10.22 -22.81 16.94
CA LEU A 292 -11.22 -22.88 15.86
C LEU A 292 -12.33 -23.88 16.18
N SER A 293 -12.00 -25.00 16.86
CA SER A 293 -12.97 -26.04 17.24
C SER A 293 -14.00 -25.54 18.23
N ARG A 294 -13.59 -24.74 19.19
CA ARG A 294 -14.45 -24.19 20.24
C ARG A 294 -15.35 -23.05 19.73
N GLY A 295 -15.11 -22.56 18.49
CA GLY A 295 -15.83 -21.43 17.91
C GLY A 295 -15.57 -20.10 18.62
N LYS A 296 -14.49 -20.01 19.38
CA LYS A 296 -14.09 -18.81 20.12
C LYS A 296 -13.35 -17.80 19.24
N ILE A 297 -12.80 -18.24 18.12
CA ILE A 297 -12.08 -17.41 17.17
C ILE A 297 -12.87 -17.34 15.87
N ARG A 298 -12.99 -16.13 15.31
CA ARG A 298 -13.44 -15.91 13.94
C ARG A 298 -12.23 -15.75 13.04
N CYS A 299 -12.17 -16.57 12.01
CA CYS A 299 -11.03 -16.58 11.09
C CYS A 299 -11.51 -16.59 9.64
N ILE A 300 -10.92 -15.72 8.82
CA ILE A 300 -11.01 -15.75 7.36
C ILE A 300 -9.72 -16.38 6.87
N GLY A 301 -9.79 -17.47 6.11
CA GLY A 301 -8.63 -18.08 5.47
C GLY A 301 -8.64 -17.81 3.96
N ALA A 302 -7.46 -17.70 3.35
CA ALA A 302 -7.30 -17.70 1.91
C ALA A 302 -6.30 -18.78 1.49
N THR A 303 -6.55 -19.46 0.37
CA THR A 303 -5.65 -20.50 -0.18
C THR A 303 -5.92 -20.73 -1.66
N THR A 304 -5.04 -21.46 -2.33
CA THR A 304 -5.28 -21.92 -3.71
C THR A 304 -6.06 -23.22 -3.74
N VAL A 305 -6.60 -23.56 -4.93
CA VAL A 305 -7.37 -24.81 -5.12
C VAL A 305 -6.51 -26.04 -4.86
N ASP A 306 -5.26 -26.04 -5.33
CA ASP A 306 -4.35 -27.17 -5.19
C ASP A 306 -3.90 -27.37 -3.73
N GLU A 307 -3.58 -26.26 -3.05
CA GLU A 307 -3.19 -26.28 -1.63
C GLU A 307 -4.36 -26.69 -0.72
N TYR A 308 -5.57 -26.23 -1.05
CA TYR A 308 -6.78 -26.67 -0.35
C TYR A 308 -6.92 -28.20 -0.42
N LYS A 309 -6.85 -28.80 -1.62
CA LYS A 309 -6.95 -30.27 -1.81
C LYS A 309 -5.82 -31.02 -1.13
N LYS A 310 -4.61 -30.46 -1.15
CA LYS A 310 -3.42 -31.14 -0.64
C LYS A 310 -3.35 -31.14 0.88
N TYR A 311 -3.72 -30.03 1.53
CA TYR A 311 -3.49 -29.80 2.95
C TYR A 311 -4.78 -29.71 3.79
N ILE A 312 -5.78 -28.92 3.36
CA ILE A 312 -6.95 -28.63 4.20
C ILE A 312 -8.05 -29.69 4.06
N GLU A 313 -8.35 -30.13 2.85
CA GLU A 313 -9.35 -31.14 2.60
C GLU A 313 -9.06 -32.49 3.28
N LYS A 314 -7.78 -32.81 3.41
CA LYS A 314 -7.30 -34.02 4.11
C LYS A 314 -7.39 -33.92 5.63
N ASP A 315 -7.44 -32.71 6.17
CA ASP A 315 -7.58 -32.48 7.60
C ASP A 315 -9.06 -32.27 7.98
N SER A 316 -9.71 -33.36 8.36
CA SER A 316 -11.15 -33.35 8.69
C SER A 316 -11.53 -32.40 9.84
N ALA A 317 -10.58 -32.03 10.70
CA ALA A 317 -10.81 -31.10 11.80
C ALA A 317 -10.90 -29.65 11.30
N LEU A 318 -10.03 -29.25 10.38
CA LEU A 318 -10.07 -27.92 9.75
C LEU A 318 -11.20 -27.82 8.73
N GLU A 319 -11.40 -28.82 7.87
CA GLU A 319 -12.46 -28.83 6.86
C GLU A 319 -13.85 -28.60 7.46
N ARG A 320 -14.14 -29.22 8.62
CA ARG A 320 -15.44 -29.03 9.31
C ARG A 320 -15.63 -27.63 9.89
N ARG A 321 -14.59 -26.83 10.05
CA ARG A 321 -14.63 -25.51 10.67
C ARG A 321 -14.68 -24.38 9.66
N PHE A 322 -14.12 -24.60 8.50
CA PHE A 322 -14.15 -23.62 7.43
C PHE A 322 -15.34 -23.84 6.47
N GLN A 323 -15.91 -22.74 5.99
CA GLN A 323 -16.93 -22.77 4.95
C GLN A 323 -16.32 -22.24 3.64
N ARG A 324 -16.33 -23.06 2.61
CA ARG A 324 -15.72 -22.74 1.31
C ARG A 324 -16.45 -21.58 0.62
N VAL A 325 -15.69 -20.67 0.09
CA VAL A 325 -16.11 -19.61 -0.83
C VAL A 325 -15.17 -19.67 -2.03
N LEU A 326 -15.68 -20.10 -3.18
CA LEU A 326 -14.90 -20.21 -4.40
C LEU A 326 -14.77 -18.81 -5.04
N ILE A 327 -13.53 -18.43 -5.35
CA ILE A 327 -13.22 -17.16 -6.01
C ILE A 327 -12.69 -17.48 -7.40
N GLU A 328 -13.51 -17.21 -8.41
CA GLU A 328 -13.16 -17.46 -9.80
C GLU A 328 -12.44 -16.26 -10.42
N GLU A 329 -11.74 -16.52 -11.54
CA GLU A 329 -11.13 -15.47 -12.35
C GLU A 329 -12.23 -14.55 -12.90
N PRO A 330 -12.14 -13.21 -12.70
CA PRO A 330 -13.17 -12.29 -13.18
C PRO A 330 -13.21 -12.25 -14.71
N ASN A 331 -14.40 -12.02 -15.27
CA ASN A 331 -14.56 -11.86 -16.70
C ASN A 331 -13.94 -10.53 -17.20
N VAL A 332 -13.69 -10.42 -18.49
CA VAL A 332 -13.05 -9.27 -19.14
C VAL A 332 -13.72 -7.94 -18.79
N LYS A 333 -15.06 -7.92 -18.69
CA LYS A 333 -15.81 -6.71 -18.35
C LYS A 333 -15.52 -6.27 -16.91
N THR A 334 -15.58 -7.20 -15.97
CA THR A 334 -15.26 -6.94 -14.56
C THR A 334 -13.80 -6.48 -14.40
N VAL A 335 -12.85 -7.10 -15.14
CA VAL A 335 -11.45 -6.67 -15.14
C VAL A 335 -11.31 -5.22 -15.63
N LYS A 336 -12.07 -4.84 -16.66
CA LYS A 336 -12.09 -3.46 -17.16
C LYS A 336 -12.60 -2.51 -16.08
N ASP A 337 -13.70 -2.84 -15.42
CA ASP A 337 -14.27 -2.03 -14.36
C ASP A 337 -13.29 -1.86 -13.17
N ILE A 338 -12.58 -2.94 -12.79
CA ILE A 338 -11.51 -2.89 -11.77
C ILE A 338 -10.40 -1.93 -12.18
N LEU A 339 -9.86 -2.07 -13.40
CA LEU A 339 -8.76 -1.22 -13.87
C LEU A 339 -9.19 0.24 -14.04
N MET A 340 -10.45 0.49 -14.42
CA MET A 340 -10.99 1.84 -14.51
C MET A 340 -11.07 2.54 -13.14
N ASN A 341 -11.45 1.81 -12.10
CA ASN A 341 -11.50 2.35 -10.74
C ASN A 341 -10.09 2.57 -10.15
N LEU A 342 -9.13 1.71 -10.49
CA LEU A 342 -7.74 1.87 -10.07
C LEU A 342 -7.00 2.95 -10.87
N LYS A 343 -7.50 3.33 -12.05
CA LYS A 343 -6.86 4.27 -12.97
C LYS A 343 -6.45 5.57 -12.29
N GLU A 344 -7.36 6.22 -11.57
CA GLU A 344 -7.10 7.52 -10.92
C GLU A 344 -5.99 7.42 -9.87
N ILE A 345 -5.92 6.30 -9.15
CA ILE A 345 -4.90 6.04 -8.13
C ILE A 345 -3.53 5.93 -8.79
N TYR A 346 -3.42 5.14 -9.88
CA TYR A 346 -2.16 4.97 -10.63
C TYR A 346 -1.75 6.25 -11.37
N GLU A 347 -2.71 7.00 -11.95
CA GLU A 347 -2.46 8.31 -12.55
C GLU A 347 -1.90 9.30 -11.54
N GLY A 348 -2.47 9.34 -10.33
CA GLY A 348 -2.02 10.21 -9.24
C GLY A 348 -0.63 9.83 -8.72
N PHE A 349 -0.39 8.54 -8.51
CA PHE A 349 0.88 8.03 -7.99
C PHE A 349 2.04 8.23 -8.98
N HIS A 350 1.87 7.80 -10.23
CA HIS A 350 2.92 7.86 -11.26
C HIS A 350 2.95 9.20 -12.02
N LYS A 351 1.97 10.07 -11.82
CA LYS A 351 1.80 11.34 -12.53
C LYS A 351 1.76 11.17 -14.06
N VAL A 352 0.93 10.24 -14.49
CA VAL A 352 0.71 9.89 -15.90
C VAL A 352 -0.78 10.03 -16.26
N ILE A 353 -1.11 10.04 -17.55
CA ILE A 353 -2.49 10.00 -18.06
C ILE A 353 -2.69 8.67 -18.80
N ILE A 354 -3.74 7.95 -18.45
CA ILE A 354 -4.09 6.67 -19.02
C ILE A 354 -5.43 6.80 -19.75
N ASP A 355 -5.43 6.58 -21.06
CA ASP A 355 -6.69 6.52 -21.83
C ASP A 355 -7.37 5.16 -21.65
N GLU A 356 -8.69 5.13 -21.80
CA GLU A 356 -9.48 3.89 -21.74
C GLU A 356 -9.01 2.84 -22.78
N GLU A 357 -8.64 3.30 -23.99
CA GLU A 357 -8.07 2.41 -25.01
C GLU A 357 -6.79 1.69 -24.56
N ILE A 358 -6.00 2.29 -23.68
CA ILE A 358 -4.80 1.67 -23.12
C ILE A 358 -5.18 0.56 -22.16
N ILE A 359 -6.21 0.75 -21.35
CA ILE A 359 -6.76 -0.26 -20.44
C ILE A 359 -7.26 -1.47 -21.26
N ASP A 360 -8.07 -1.23 -22.29
CA ASP A 360 -8.57 -2.29 -23.18
C ASP A 360 -7.40 -3.05 -23.84
N LEU A 361 -6.36 -2.33 -24.25
CA LEU A 361 -5.16 -2.93 -24.83
C LEU A 361 -4.41 -3.80 -23.81
N ILE A 362 -4.23 -3.32 -22.59
CA ILE A 362 -3.56 -4.07 -21.50
C ILE A 362 -4.32 -5.38 -21.24
N ILE A 363 -5.64 -5.31 -21.09
CA ILE A 363 -6.48 -6.49 -20.84
C ILE A 363 -6.34 -7.49 -21.98
N SER A 364 -6.52 -7.07 -23.24
CA SER A 364 -6.46 -7.95 -24.39
C SER A 364 -5.09 -8.60 -24.59
N LEU A 365 -4.01 -7.85 -24.36
CA LEU A 365 -2.65 -8.36 -24.51
C LEU A 365 -2.24 -9.25 -23.33
N SER A 366 -2.65 -8.91 -22.11
CA SER A 366 -2.39 -9.76 -20.92
C SER A 366 -3.11 -11.11 -21.04
N GLU A 367 -4.34 -11.12 -21.54
CA GLU A 367 -5.10 -12.35 -21.74
C GLU A 367 -4.48 -13.22 -22.83
N LYS A 368 -4.03 -12.61 -23.93
CA LYS A 368 -3.49 -13.32 -25.08
C LYS A 368 -2.07 -13.85 -24.89
N TYR A 369 -1.24 -13.21 -24.09
CA TYR A 369 0.19 -13.50 -24.04
C TYR A 369 0.73 -13.88 -22.64
N ILE A 370 -0.08 -13.73 -21.56
CA ILE A 370 0.33 -14.13 -20.21
C ILE A 370 -0.61 -15.24 -19.71
N TYR A 371 -0.12 -16.49 -19.74
CA TYR A 371 -0.90 -17.68 -19.38
C TYR A 371 -0.64 -18.18 -17.95
N ASN A 372 0.51 -17.83 -17.38
CA ASN A 372 0.96 -18.33 -16.07
C ASN A 372 0.41 -17.53 -14.89
N ARG A 373 -0.38 -16.48 -15.14
CA ARG A 373 -1.02 -15.64 -14.11
C ARG A 373 -2.49 -15.42 -14.44
N ARG A 374 -3.30 -15.11 -13.43
CA ARG A 374 -4.74 -14.88 -13.55
C ARG A 374 -5.09 -13.39 -13.54
N GLN A 375 -6.27 -13.08 -14.08
CA GLN A 375 -6.86 -11.75 -13.91
C GLN A 375 -7.42 -11.60 -12.50
N PRO A 376 -7.43 -10.38 -11.91
CA PRO A 376 -6.96 -9.10 -12.49
C PRO A 376 -5.47 -8.82 -12.30
N ASP A 377 -4.77 -9.63 -11.49
CA ASP A 377 -3.37 -9.39 -11.06
C ASP A 377 -2.42 -9.15 -12.25
N LYS A 378 -2.49 -9.99 -13.29
CA LYS A 378 -1.63 -9.82 -14.47
C LYS A 378 -1.86 -8.50 -15.22
N ALA A 379 -3.08 -7.98 -15.25
CA ALA A 379 -3.39 -6.73 -15.93
C ALA A 379 -2.99 -5.53 -15.06
N ILE A 380 -3.19 -5.61 -13.74
CA ILE A 380 -2.75 -4.59 -12.76
C ILE A 380 -1.23 -4.46 -12.78
N ASP A 381 -0.50 -5.59 -12.75
CA ASP A 381 0.98 -5.61 -12.81
C ASP A 381 1.53 -4.95 -14.09
N ILE A 382 0.88 -5.19 -15.24
CA ILE A 382 1.26 -4.52 -16.49
C ILE A 382 0.95 -3.03 -16.41
N LEU A 383 -0.21 -2.64 -15.88
CA LEU A 383 -0.60 -1.24 -15.75
C LEU A 383 0.40 -0.47 -14.90
N ASP A 384 0.76 -1.01 -13.74
CA ASP A 384 1.73 -0.40 -12.82
C ASP A 384 3.10 -0.25 -13.49
N GLU A 385 3.62 -1.31 -14.10
CA GLU A 385 4.92 -1.30 -14.77
C GLU A 385 4.97 -0.32 -15.95
N VAL A 386 3.89 -0.24 -16.74
CA VAL A 386 3.78 0.73 -17.84
C VAL A 386 3.79 2.15 -17.30
N CYS A 387 3.02 2.43 -16.26
CA CYS A 387 2.96 3.74 -15.63
C CYS A 387 4.32 4.14 -15.03
N ALA A 388 4.99 3.23 -14.32
CA ALA A 388 6.32 3.42 -13.78
C ALA A 388 7.34 3.73 -14.90
N LYS A 389 7.33 2.95 -15.98
CA LYS A 389 8.22 3.17 -17.13
C LYS A 389 8.00 4.53 -17.80
N VAL A 390 6.75 4.95 -17.96
CA VAL A 390 6.42 6.25 -18.55
C VAL A 390 6.81 7.40 -17.63
N SER A 391 6.62 7.26 -16.32
CA SER A 391 7.04 8.25 -15.33
C SER A 391 8.54 8.48 -15.34
N LEU A 392 9.33 7.40 -15.49
CA LEU A 392 10.80 7.42 -15.55
C LEU A 392 11.38 7.95 -16.88
N LYS A 393 10.56 8.07 -17.94
CA LYS A 393 11.06 8.68 -19.18
C LYS A 393 11.62 10.06 -18.86
N GLU A 394 12.93 10.26 -19.04
CA GLU A 394 13.59 11.53 -18.75
C GLU A 394 12.97 12.68 -19.54
N SER A 395 12.41 13.65 -18.83
CA SER A 395 12.16 14.98 -19.43
C SER A 395 13.46 15.77 -19.40
N LYS A 396 13.73 16.61 -20.40
CA LYS A 396 14.87 17.56 -20.39
C LYS A 396 14.92 18.37 -19.09
N ASN A 397 13.76 18.72 -18.57
CA ASN A 397 13.62 19.50 -17.34
C ASN A 397 14.06 18.73 -16.07
N LEU A 398 13.97 17.39 -16.03
CA LEU A 398 14.49 16.58 -14.92
C LEU A 398 16.03 16.55 -14.89
N LYS A 399 16.68 16.53 -16.05
CA LYS A 399 18.15 16.65 -16.13
C LYS A 399 18.63 18.02 -15.67
N GLU A 400 17.94 19.08 -16.09
CA GLU A 400 18.22 20.44 -15.62
C GLU A 400 17.97 20.61 -14.12
N TYR A 401 16.88 20.08 -13.60
CA TYR A 401 16.56 20.09 -12.19
C TYR A 401 17.63 19.38 -11.35
N SER A 402 18.05 18.18 -11.76
CA SER A 402 19.11 17.44 -11.06
C SER A 402 20.47 18.18 -11.10
N PHE A 403 20.78 18.82 -12.21
CA PHE A 403 21.98 19.63 -12.38
C PHE A 403 22.01 20.87 -11.47
N TYR A 404 20.88 21.61 -11.39
CA TYR A 404 20.80 22.76 -10.50
C TYR A 404 20.79 22.38 -9.03
N ASN A 405 20.16 21.28 -8.64
CA ASN A 405 20.22 20.77 -7.27
C ASN A 405 21.64 20.36 -6.84
N LYS A 406 22.41 19.76 -7.75
CA LYS A 406 23.83 19.45 -7.48
C LYS A 406 24.64 20.73 -7.28
N LYS A 407 24.47 21.72 -8.16
CA LYS A 407 25.10 23.03 -8.02
C LYS A 407 24.72 23.75 -6.73
N LEU A 408 23.45 23.67 -6.31
CA LEU A 408 22.98 24.27 -5.07
C LEU A 408 23.70 23.66 -3.85
N LYS A 409 23.85 22.33 -3.81
CA LYS A 409 24.61 21.65 -2.75
C LYS A 409 26.07 22.13 -2.67
N ASP A 410 26.72 22.32 -3.83
CA ASP A 410 28.10 22.81 -3.88
C ASP A 410 28.21 24.27 -3.41
N VAL A 411 27.26 25.14 -3.81
CA VAL A 411 27.21 26.54 -3.35
C VAL A 411 26.97 26.63 -1.85
N ILE A 412 26.06 25.83 -1.29
CA ILE A 412 25.82 25.78 0.17
C ILE A 412 27.07 25.31 0.92
N LYS A 413 27.79 24.30 0.39
CA LYS A 413 29.03 23.81 0.99
C LYS A 413 30.11 24.88 1.00
N ASN A 414 30.29 25.60 -0.13
CA ASN A 414 31.27 26.67 -0.24
C ASN A 414 30.92 27.89 0.61
N LYS A 415 29.62 28.24 0.72
CA LYS A 415 29.14 29.27 1.64
C LYS A 415 29.49 28.94 3.09
N LYS A 416 29.23 27.70 3.54
CA LYS A 416 29.58 27.25 4.88
C LYS A 416 31.09 27.35 5.14
N LYS A 417 31.91 27.00 4.16
CA LYS A 417 33.37 27.09 4.24
C LYS A 417 33.82 28.54 4.39
N ALA A 418 33.32 29.46 3.56
CA ALA A 418 33.65 30.89 3.62
C ALA A 418 33.22 31.52 4.98
N ILE A 419 32.09 31.09 5.56
CA ILE A 419 31.67 31.54 6.90
C ILE A 419 32.66 31.07 7.99
N LEU A 420 33.13 29.83 7.91
CA LEU A 420 34.11 29.27 8.83
C LEU A 420 35.48 29.96 8.74
N GLU A 421 35.84 30.46 7.55
CA GLU A 421 37.07 31.21 7.25
C GLU A 421 36.91 32.73 7.57
N ASN A 422 35.76 33.18 8.06
CA ASN A 422 35.39 34.59 8.35
C ASN A 422 35.46 35.51 7.10
N ASP A 423 35.35 34.93 5.88
CA ASP A 423 35.28 35.71 4.64
C ASP A 423 33.81 36.01 4.30
N PHE A 424 33.31 37.11 4.89
CA PHE A 424 31.90 37.51 4.74
C PHE A 424 31.56 38.05 3.32
N ASP A 425 32.55 38.56 2.58
CA ASP A 425 32.33 39.06 1.23
C ASP A 425 32.07 37.91 0.24
N THR A 426 32.87 36.85 0.33
CA THR A 426 32.65 35.64 -0.50
C THR A 426 31.41 34.85 -0.02
N ALA A 427 31.12 34.81 1.29
CA ALA A 427 29.92 34.22 1.80
C ALA A 427 28.63 34.92 1.30
N SER A 428 28.67 36.27 1.19
CA SER A 428 27.58 37.06 0.62
C SER A 428 27.36 36.78 -0.87
N LYS A 429 28.44 36.63 -1.66
CA LYS A 429 28.34 36.22 -3.08
C LYS A 429 27.71 34.83 -3.23
N PHE A 430 28.11 33.87 -2.39
CA PHE A 430 27.49 32.53 -2.39
C PHE A 430 26.01 32.56 -1.95
N LYS A 431 25.61 33.44 -1.04
CA LYS A 431 24.22 33.61 -0.64
C LYS A 431 23.34 34.12 -1.80
N ASN A 432 23.85 35.06 -2.58
CA ASN A 432 23.15 35.56 -3.76
C ASN A 432 23.03 34.46 -4.84
N ALA A 433 24.08 33.69 -5.08
CA ALA A 433 24.08 32.56 -6.01
C ALA A 433 23.11 31.44 -5.53
N GLU A 434 23.01 31.18 -4.23
CA GLU A 434 22.04 30.26 -3.62
C GLU A 434 20.61 30.70 -3.92
N PHE A 435 20.31 31.98 -3.71
CA PHE A 435 18.98 32.55 -3.99
C PHE A 435 18.58 32.46 -5.47
N GLU A 436 19.51 32.77 -6.37
CA GLU A 436 19.26 32.62 -7.82
C GLU A 436 19.00 31.17 -8.23
N LEU A 437 19.78 30.23 -7.68
CA LEU A 437 19.60 28.80 -7.96
C LEU A 437 18.28 28.27 -7.37
N MET A 438 17.91 28.70 -6.18
CA MET A 438 16.60 28.36 -5.59
C MET A 438 15.43 28.86 -6.45
N ASN A 439 15.51 30.11 -6.95
CA ASN A 439 14.48 30.64 -7.85
C ASN A 439 14.39 29.87 -9.18
N LYS A 440 15.54 29.46 -9.74
CA LYS A 440 15.58 28.60 -10.94
C LYS A 440 14.97 27.22 -10.67
N ILE A 441 15.29 26.61 -9.55
CA ILE A 441 14.73 25.31 -9.12
C ILE A 441 13.22 25.42 -8.93
N ASN A 442 12.72 26.43 -8.22
CA ASN A 442 11.30 26.66 -8.01
C ASN A 442 10.54 26.91 -9.34
N ASN A 443 11.13 27.66 -10.27
CA ASN A 443 10.54 27.86 -11.60
C ASN A 443 10.50 26.57 -12.42
N LEU A 444 11.54 25.72 -12.30
CA LEU A 444 11.54 24.40 -12.93
C LEU A 444 10.53 23.46 -12.28
N GLU A 445 10.40 23.45 -10.96
CA GLU A 445 9.36 22.70 -10.24
C GLU A 445 7.96 23.14 -10.69
N LEU A 446 7.69 24.43 -10.73
CA LEU A 446 6.42 24.97 -11.25
C LEU A 446 6.18 24.59 -12.71
N SER A 447 7.22 24.54 -13.54
CA SER A 447 7.12 24.10 -14.94
C SER A 447 6.92 22.59 -15.07
N LEU A 448 7.49 21.80 -14.18
CA LEU A 448 7.27 20.35 -14.09
C LEU A 448 5.85 20.06 -13.60
N TYR A 449 5.33 20.84 -12.66
CA TYR A 449 3.92 20.77 -12.22
C TYR A 449 2.93 21.23 -13.30
N LYS A 450 3.26 22.27 -14.08
CA LYS A 450 2.39 22.83 -15.13
C LYS A 450 2.48 22.13 -16.48
N LYS A 451 3.59 21.47 -16.82
CA LYS A 451 3.78 20.74 -18.09
C LYS A 451 3.45 19.24 -17.95
N GLY A 452 2.18 18.99 -17.61
CA GLY A 452 1.47 17.84 -18.07
C GLY A 452 2.01 16.48 -17.65
N MET A 453 1.20 15.75 -16.94
CA MET A 453 1.29 14.32 -16.81
C MET A 453 1.61 13.69 -18.17
N LYS A 454 2.56 12.78 -18.22
CA LYS A 454 2.95 12.10 -19.46
C LYS A 454 1.86 11.12 -19.84
N LYS A 455 1.47 11.15 -21.11
CA LYS A 455 0.45 10.24 -21.61
C LYS A 455 1.06 8.87 -21.90
N VAL A 456 0.41 7.81 -21.42
CA VAL A 456 0.76 6.42 -21.72
C VAL A 456 0.37 6.12 -23.18
N THR A 457 1.27 5.48 -23.92
CA THR A 457 1.06 5.14 -25.33
C THR A 457 0.98 3.62 -25.57
N LYS A 458 0.35 3.21 -26.65
CA LYS A 458 0.30 1.79 -27.07
C LYS A 458 1.69 1.16 -27.19
N THR A 459 2.69 1.95 -27.62
CA THR A 459 4.08 1.50 -27.71
C THR A 459 4.72 1.27 -26.36
N ASP A 460 4.30 1.98 -25.32
CA ASP A 460 4.79 1.77 -23.95
C ASP A 460 4.30 0.44 -23.40
N VAL A 461 3.00 0.15 -23.57
CA VAL A 461 2.41 -1.16 -23.21
C VAL A 461 3.12 -2.28 -23.94
N ALA A 462 3.26 -2.20 -25.26
CA ALA A 462 3.94 -3.21 -26.04
C ALA A 462 5.42 -3.38 -25.63
N SER A 463 6.09 -2.30 -25.21
CA SER A 463 7.49 -2.38 -24.80
C SER A 463 7.68 -3.07 -23.43
N VAL A 464 6.70 -2.99 -22.52
CA VAL A 464 6.71 -3.73 -21.25
C VAL A 464 6.44 -5.21 -21.52
N LEU A 465 5.43 -5.51 -22.33
CA LEU A 465 5.13 -6.89 -22.70
C LEU A 465 6.27 -7.56 -23.48
N ASN A 466 6.96 -6.83 -24.34
CA ASN A 466 8.15 -7.35 -25.03
C ASN A 466 9.22 -7.82 -24.03
N VAL A 467 9.44 -7.06 -22.95
CA VAL A 467 10.41 -7.46 -21.89
C VAL A 467 9.94 -8.72 -21.16
N LYS A 468 8.63 -8.84 -20.86
CA LYS A 468 8.06 -9.99 -20.13
C LYS A 468 7.94 -11.26 -20.99
N THR A 469 7.63 -11.12 -22.27
CA THR A 469 7.26 -12.26 -23.14
C THR A 469 8.27 -12.54 -24.25
N GLY A 470 9.22 -11.64 -24.49
CA GLY A 470 10.15 -11.75 -25.63
C GLY A 470 9.51 -11.42 -26.99
N ILE A 471 8.19 -11.20 -27.05
CA ILE A 471 7.45 -10.97 -28.31
C ILE A 471 7.74 -9.57 -28.84
N PRO A 472 8.13 -9.42 -30.13
CA PRO A 472 8.45 -8.13 -30.70
C PRO A 472 7.30 -7.12 -30.65
N ILE A 473 7.61 -5.84 -30.41
CA ILE A 473 6.62 -4.75 -30.24
C ILE A 473 5.66 -4.65 -31.45
N TYR A 474 6.15 -4.82 -32.67
CA TYR A 474 5.33 -4.73 -33.88
C TYR A 474 4.30 -5.87 -33.99
N GLU A 475 4.57 -7.02 -33.38
CA GLU A 475 3.61 -8.13 -33.28
C GLU A 475 2.52 -7.84 -32.27
N LEU A 476 2.91 -7.31 -31.10
CA LEU A 476 1.99 -6.92 -30.05
C LEU A 476 1.01 -5.82 -30.51
N LEU A 477 1.48 -4.88 -31.32
CA LEU A 477 0.65 -3.78 -31.85
C LEU A 477 -0.10 -4.12 -33.14
N ASN A 478 -0.03 -5.38 -33.64
CA ASN A 478 -0.64 -5.80 -34.89
C ASN A 478 -0.29 -4.88 -36.09
N GLU A 479 0.94 -4.33 -36.14
CA GLU A 479 1.41 -3.54 -37.27
C GLU A 479 1.65 -4.44 -38.51
N LYS A 480 0.59 -4.96 -39.07
CA LYS A 480 0.58 -5.97 -40.15
C LYS A 480 1.48 -5.62 -41.33
N THR A 481 1.58 -4.36 -41.67
CA THR A 481 2.35 -3.89 -42.84
C THR A 481 3.88 -4.01 -42.65
N LYS A 482 4.42 -3.79 -41.45
CA LYS A 482 5.85 -3.96 -41.14
C LYS A 482 6.23 -5.44 -41.02
N MET A 483 5.35 -6.26 -40.42
CA MET A 483 5.54 -7.70 -40.27
C MET A 483 5.67 -8.43 -41.64
N ILE A 484 4.85 -8.07 -42.62
CA ILE A 484 4.83 -8.69 -43.93
C ILE A 484 6.15 -8.48 -44.69
N LYS A 485 6.70 -7.24 -44.60
CA LYS A 485 7.96 -6.90 -45.30
C LYS A 485 9.20 -7.55 -44.63
N GLN A 486 9.13 -7.86 -43.34
CA GLN A 486 10.26 -8.41 -42.61
C GLN A 486 10.33 -9.94 -42.64
N THR A 487 9.18 -10.65 -42.71
CA THR A 487 9.13 -12.12 -42.69
C THR A 487 10.02 -12.77 -43.78
N GLU A 488 9.96 -12.28 -44.99
CA GLU A 488 10.77 -12.80 -46.10
C GLU A 488 12.26 -12.51 -45.90
N LYS A 489 12.61 -11.29 -45.44
CA LYS A 489 14.00 -10.89 -45.15
C LYS A 489 14.62 -11.70 -44.02
N LEU A 490 13.84 -12.01 -42.99
CA LEU A 490 14.30 -12.80 -41.83
C LEU A 490 14.55 -14.26 -42.23
N LEU A 491 13.66 -14.87 -42.98
CA LEU A 491 13.86 -16.23 -43.49
C LEU A 491 15.03 -16.31 -44.46
N SER A 492 15.19 -15.35 -45.38
CA SER A 492 16.29 -15.30 -46.36
C SER A 492 17.64 -15.06 -45.72
N LYS A 493 17.72 -14.44 -44.52
CA LYS A 493 18.99 -14.17 -43.81
C LYS A 493 19.64 -15.47 -43.34
N ASN A 494 18.86 -16.42 -42.86
CA ASN A 494 19.35 -17.65 -42.23
C ASN A 494 19.34 -18.88 -43.21
N ILE A 495 18.65 -18.75 -44.35
CA ILE A 495 18.50 -19.87 -45.33
C ILE A 495 19.05 -19.42 -46.69
N ILE A 496 20.17 -19.99 -47.07
CA ILE A 496 20.88 -19.68 -48.31
C ILE A 496 20.63 -20.81 -49.35
N GLY A 497 20.37 -20.44 -50.58
CA GLY A 497 20.26 -21.39 -51.71
C GLY A 497 18.89 -22.07 -51.87
N GLN A 498 17.83 -21.69 -51.10
CA GLN A 498 16.48 -22.25 -51.18
C GLN A 498 15.43 -21.15 -51.46
N GLU A 499 15.72 -20.23 -52.37
CA GLU A 499 14.90 -19.02 -52.62
C GLU A 499 13.43 -19.34 -52.96
N LYS A 500 13.17 -20.37 -53.78
CA LYS A 500 11.81 -20.78 -54.16
C LYS A 500 11.01 -21.30 -52.95
N ALA A 501 11.64 -22.11 -52.10
CA ALA A 501 11.00 -22.65 -50.90
C ALA A 501 10.74 -21.54 -49.85
N VAL A 502 11.73 -20.67 -49.63
CA VAL A 502 11.59 -19.53 -48.73
C VAL A 502 10.48 -18.60 -49.18
N LYS A 503 10.39 -18.27 -50.46
CA LYS A 503 9.33 -17.42 -51.01
C LYS A 503 7.93 -18.05 -50.87
N SER A 504 7.80 -19.36 -51.14
CA SER A 504 6.54 -20.08 -50.97
C SER A 504 6.08 -20.10 -49.51
N VAL A 505 6.99 -20.46 -48.59
CA VAL A 505 6.71 -20.52 -47.15
C VAL A 505 6.42 -19.13 -46.58
N SER A 506 7.17 -18.11 -47.02
CA SER A 506 6.95 -16.74 -46.55
C SER A 506 5.59 -16.18 -46.98
N ASN A 507 5.11 -16.54 -48.15
CA ASN A 507 3.77 -16.13 -48.62
C ASN A 507 2.65 -16.75 -47.78
N ILE A 508 2.80 -18.00 -47.35
CA ILE A 508 1.86 -18.64 -46.43
C ILE A 508 1.98 -18.04 -45.03
N ALA A 509 3.21 -17.83 -44.54
CA ALA A 509 3.45 -17.16 -43.25
C ALA A 509 2.83 -15.76 -43.20
N LYS A 510 2.91 -15.00 -44.31
CA LYS A 510 2.22 -13.70 -44.44
C LYS A 510 0.70 -13.85 -44.35
N LYS A 511 0.10 -14.89 -44.92
CA LYS A 511 -1.34 -15.16 -44.82
C LYS A 511 -1.75 -15.53 -43.41
N ILE A 512 -0.96 -16.36 -42.72
CA ILE A 512 -1.18 -16.72 -41.31
C ILE A 512 -1.17 -15.46 -40.44
N LYS A 513 -0.13 -14.63 -40.57
CA LYS A 513 0.00 -13.36 -39.80
C LYS A 513 -1.10 -12.34 -40.12
N LEU A 514 -1.72 -12.41 -41.29
CA LEU A 514 -2.87 -11.58 -41.68
C LEU A 514 -4.19 -12.06 -41.11
N GLY A 515 -4.23 -13.27 -40.53
CA GLY A 515 -5.47 -13.86 -39.98
C GLY A 515 -6.50 -14.23 -41.04
N PHE A 516 -6.05 -14.64 -42.27
CA PHE A 516 -6.98 -15.00 -43.36
C PHE A 516 -7.72 -16.32 -43.13
N ASN A 517 -7.31 -17.12 -42.15
CA ASN A 517 -8.00 -18.38 -41.82
C ASN A 517 -7.77 -18.75 -40.35
N ASP A 518 -8.81 -19.15 -39.66
CA ASP A 518 -8.78 -19.71 -38.29
C ASP A 518 -8.41 -21.20 -38.24
N LYS A 519 -7.90 -21.75 -39.36
CA LYS A 519 -7.57 -23.19 -39.49
C LYS A 519 -6.08 -23.42 -39.28
N CYS A 520 -5.74 -24.62 -38.77
CA CYS A 520 -4.37 -25.10 -38.72
C CYS A 520 -3.75 -25.19 -40.11
N TYR A 521 -2.51 -24.72 -40.22
CA TYR A 521 -1.73 -24.86 -41.47
C TYR A 521 -0.75 -26.02 -41.32
N SER A 522 -0.76 -26.91 -42.30
CA SER A 522 0.17 -28.03 -42.39
C SER A 522 1.17 -27.82 -43.52
N PHE A 523 2.45 -28.02 -43.23
CA PHE A 523 3.54 -27.93 -44.19
C PHE A 523 4.24 -29.27 -44.32
N LEU A 524 4.44 -29.74 -45.55
CA LEU A 524 5.22 -30.92 -45.85
C LEU A 524 6.48 -30.51 -46.63
N PHE A 525 7.65 -30.67 -45.99
CA PHE A 525 8.96 -30.37 -46.60
C PHE A 525 9.55 -31.66 -47.18
N CYS A 526 9.56 -31.79 -48.51
CA CYS A 526 10.10 -32.94 -49.22
C CYS A 526 11.43 -32.60 -49.91
N GLY A 527 12.36 -33.52 -49.88
CA GLY A 527 13.67 -33.39 -50.54
C GLY A 527 14.73 -34.35 -49.96
N PRO A 528 15.91 -34.47 -50.60
CA PRO A 528 17.02 -35.28 -50.10
C PRO A 528 17.51 -34.89 -48.71
N SER A 529 18.30 -35.78 -48.08
CA SER A 529 18.92 -35.45 -46.79
C SER A 529 19.92 -34.26 -46.93
N GLY A 530 20.01 -33.41 -45.92
CA GLY A 530 20.99 -32.31 -45.88
C GLY A 530 20.61 -31.02 -46.63
N VAL A 531 19.46 -30.95 -47.33
CA VAL A 531 19.05 -29.74 -48.09
C VAL A 531 18.43 -28.60 -47.28
N GLY A 532 18.37 -28.73 -45.95
CA GLY A 532 17.90 -27.66 -45.04
C GLY A 532 16.42 -27.71 -44.67
N LYS A 533 15.69 -28.85 -44.84
CA LYS A 533 14.27 -28.99 -44.50
C LYS A 533 13.95 -28.64 -43.05
N THR A 534 14.69 -29.22 -42.12
CA THR A 534 14.52 -29.00 -40.66
C THR A 534 14.89 -27.57 -40.26
N LEU A 535 15.90 -26.98 -40.92
CA LEU A 535 16.30 -25.60 -40.66
C LEU A 535 15.18 -24.64 -41.10
N LEU A 536 14.60 -24.84 -42.28
CA LEU A 536 13.50 -24.02 -42.80
C LEU A 536 12.25 -24.13 -41.90
N ALA A 537 11.93 -25.33 -41.43
CA ALA A 537 10.80 -25.55 -40.52
C ALA A 537 11.01 -24.83 -39.17
N ARG A 538 12.20 -24.95 -38.59
CA ARG A 538 12.56 -24.29 -37.34
C ARG A 538 12.53 -22.78 -37.48
N GLU A 539 13.13 -22.22 -38.51
CA GLU A 539 13.14 -20.78 -38.74
C GLU A 539 11.75 -20.22 -39.04
N LEU A 540 10.90 -21.00 -39.70
CA LEU A 540 9.49 -20.66 -39.89
C LEU A 540 8.74 -20.62 -38.55
N GLY A 541 8.89 -21.64 -37.72
CA GLY A 541 8.28 -21.71 -36.38
C GLY A 541 8.73 -20.55 -35.51
N ASN A 542 10.06 -20.32 -35.40
CA ASN A 542 10.62 -19.21 -34.66
C ASN A 542 10.07 -17.84 -35.13
N ASN A 543 9.86 -17.67 -36.41
CA ASN A 543 9.33 -16.44 -37.01
C ASN A 543 7.81 -16.26 -36.81
N LEU A 544 7.05 -17.34 -36.69
CA LEU A 544 5.59 -17.28 -36.51
C LEU A 544 5.17 -17.14 -35.06
N VAL A 545 5.79 -17.91 -34.16
CA VAL A 545 5.34 -18.03 -32.75
C VAL A 545 6.42 -17.76 -31.72
N GLY A 546 7.66 -17.50 -32.12
CA GLY A 546 8.81 -17.35 -31.21
C GLY A 546 9.48 -18.68 -30.87
N GLN A 547 10.74 -18.64 -30.46
CA GLN A 547 11.58 -19.82 -30.25
C GLN A 547 11.06 -20.73 -29.12
N ASP A 548 10.53 -20.12 -28.06
CA ASP A 548 10.07 -20.85 -26.87
C ASP A 548 8.70 -21.55 -27.08
N ASN A 549 7.99 -21.20 -28.15
CA ASN A 549 6.67 -21.77 -28.48
C ASN A 549 6.72 -22.83 -29.60
N VAL A 550 7.91 -23.30 -29.98
CA VAL A 550 8.10 -24.33 -31.01
C VAL A 550 8.38 -25.66 -30.35
N ILE A 551 7.46 -26.61 -30.51
CA ILE A 551 7.65 -27.98 -30.06
C ILE A 551 8.23 -28.81 -31.20
N LYS A 552 9.40 -29.41 -30.98
CA LYS A 552 10.04 -30.34 -31.89
C LYS A 552 9.85 -31.76 -31.38
N MET A 553 9.25 -32.63 -32.18
CA MET A 553 9.12 -34.06 -31.90
C MET A 553 9.88 -34.85 -32.95
N ASP A 554 10.80 -35.69 -32.54
CA ASP A 554 11.53 -36.60 -33.43
C ASP A 554 10.82 -37.97 -33.43
N MET A 555 10.10 -38.24 -34.50
CA MET A 555 9.30 -39.45 -34.59
C MET A 555 10.14 -40.74 -34.66
N SER A 556 11.46 -40.64 -34.82
CA SER A 556 12.36 -41.81 -34.72
C SER A 556 12.46 -42.34 -33.31
N GLU A 557 12.23 -41.51 -32.30
CA GLU A 557 12.22 -41.88 -30.87
C GLU A 557 10.90 -42.59 -30.48
N TYR A 558 9.84 -42.47 -31.29
CA TYR A 558 8.51 -43.02 -30.99
C TYR A 558 8.19 -44.25 -31.86
N LYS A 559 9.19 -45.11 -32.14
CA LYS A 559 9.01 -46.32 -32.97
C LYS A 559 8.33 -47.46 -32.25
N GLU A 560 8.39 -47.50 -30.94
CA GLU A 560 7.88 -48.61 -30.12
C GLU A 560 6.59 -48.17 -29.40
N ALA A 561 5.62 -49.12 -29.30
CA ALA A 561 4.28 -48.84 -28.77
C ALA A 561 4.26 -48.31 -27.30
N HIS A 562 5.32 -48.57 -26.57
CA HIS A 562 5.46 -48.10 -25.19
C HIS A 562 6.19 -46.76 -25.05
N SER A 563 6.57 -46.13 -26.15
CA SER A 563 7.20 -44.79 -26.21
C SER A 563 6.19 -43.67 -26.41
N ILE A 564 4.89 -43.94 -26.49
CA ILE A 564 3.82 -42.98 -26.72
C ILE A 564 3.15 -42.58 -25.42
#